data_519842092eab987252445004c6c6774a
#
_entry.id   519842092eab987252445004c6c6774a
#
_cell.length_a   1.000
_cell.length_b   1.000
_cell.length_c   1.000
_cell.angle_alpha   90.00
_cell.angle_beta   90.00
_cell.angle_gamma   90.00
#
_symmetry.space_group_name_H-M   'P 1'
#
loop_
_entity.id
_entity.type
_entity.pdbx_description
1 polymer ?
#
loop_
_entity_poly.entity_id
_entity_poly.type
_entity_poly.pdbx_seq_one_letter_code
_entity_poly.pdbx_strand_id
1 'polypeptide(L)'
;CTFCDYHTDTSLQPFEVNRPVLEQVTGRYGMLDVINSGSAMELDEDTVAMIADIVRKKAIHTLWFEAHYMYRNRLSDFSARFEPAVVKFRCGVESFEPTLRNRWNKGISSDVTPQEIARYFQGVCLLCCTEGDSRERILNDIEIARRHFEYFSVNVFCRNTTFVRRDETLVH
;
A
#
# COMPACT_ATOMS: atom_id res chain seq x y z
N CYS A 1 -3.31 1.85 12.63
CA CYS A 1 -4.47 0.98 12.35
C CYS A 1 -4.57 -0.09 13.43
N THR A 2 -5.79 -0.47 13.84
CA THR A 2 -5.99 -1.41 14.96
C THR A 2 -5.68 -2.88 14.63
N PHE A 3 -5.59 -3.22 13.34
CA PHE A 3 -5.32 -4.58 12.86
C PHE A 3 -3.85 -4.83 12.50
N CYS A 4 -3.01 -3.80 12.53
CA CYS A 4 -1.64 -3.86 12.00
C CYS A 4 -0.63 -3.58 13.11
N ASP A 5 0.41 -4.39 13.18
CA ASP A 5 1.54 -4.25 14.11
C ASP A 5 2.86 -3.88 13.42
N TYR A 6 2.82 -3.51 12.14
CA TYR A 6 4.00 -3.10 11.37
C TYR A 6 4.74 -1.89 11.95
N HIS A 7 4.08 -1.10 12.82
CA HIS A 7 4.75 -0.04 13.56
C HIS A 7 5.86 -0.56 14.51
N THR A 8 5.90 -1.84 14.79
CA THR A 8 6.97 -2.50 15.56
C THR A 8 8.15 -2.91 14.69
N ASP A 9 7.97 -2.96 13.37
CA ASP A 9 8.98 -3.33 12.38
C ASP A 9 9.69 -2.07 11.85
N THR A 10 10.32 -1.34 12.76
CA THR A 10 11.02 -0.10 12.47
C THR A 10 12.48 -0.17 12.92
N SER A 11 13.35 0.57 12.24
CA SER A 11 14.77 0.66 12.56
C SER A 11 15.18 2.13 12.80
N LEU A 12 16.11 2.36 13.72
CA LEU A 12 16.77 3.66 13.86
C LEU A 12 17.79 3.91 12.73
N GLN A 13 18.11 2.89 11.95
CA GLN A 13 19.01 2.95 10.81
C GLN A 13 18.30 2.33 9.59
N PRO A 14 17.22 2.93 9.08
CA PRO A 14 16.38 2.31 8.06
C PRO A 14 17.14 2.05 6.75
N PHE A 15 18.05 2.94 6.35
CA PHE A 15 18.87 2.73 5.15
C PHE A 15 19.73 1.47 5.24
N GLU A 16 20.33 1.17 6.39
CA GLU A 16 21.15 -0.04 6.57
C GLU A 16 20.33 -1.32 6.43
N VAL A 17 19.04 -1.28 6.75
CA VAL A 17 18.10 -2.39 6.55
C VAL A 17 17.66 -2.48 5.08
N ASN A 18 17.37 -1.36 4.45
CA ASN A 18 16.83 -1.30 3.09
C ASN A 18 17.90 -1.56 2.02
N ARG A 19 19.11 -1.09 2.23
CA ARG A 19 20.22 -1.18 1.27
C ARG A 19 20.47 -2.59 0.73
N PRO A 20 20.66 -3.65 1.55
CA PRO A 20 20.95 -4.98 1.04
C PRO A 20 19.78 -5.60 0.25
N VAL A 21 18.55 -5.17 0.51
CA VAL A 21 17.38 -5.55 -0.27
C VAL A 21 17.39 -4.86 -1.64
N LEU A 22 17.64 -3.56 -1.65
CA LEU A 22 17.70 -2.76 -2.87
C LEU A 22 18.85 -3.17 -3.80
N GLU A 23 19.99 -3.59 -3.25
CA GLU A 23 21.14 -4.10 -4.03
C GLU A 23 20.80 -5.33 -4.87
N GLN A 24 19.76 -6.09 -4.50
CA GLN A 24 19.30 -7.28 -5.23
C GLN A 24 18.39 -6.96 -6.42
N VAL A 25 17.96 -5.71 -6.59
CA VAL A 25 17.08 -5.33 -7.69
C VAL A 25 17.81 -5.48 -9.02
N THR A 26 17.27 -6.30 -9.91
CA THR A 26 17.89 -6.61 -11.21
C THR A 26 17.39 -5.74 -12.36
N GLY A 27 16.20 -5.16 -12.25
CA GLY A 27 15.51 -4.44 -13.32
C GLY A 27 14.97 -5.34 -14.46
N ARG A 28 15.01 -6.66 -14.28
CA ARG A 28 14.68 -7.67 -15.33
C ARG A 28 13.35 -7.42 -16.05
N TYR A 29 12.36 -6.91 -15.33
CA TYR A 29 10.99 -6.72 -15.87
C TYR A 29 10.68 -5.25 -16.18
N GLY A 30 11.64 -4.35 -16.03
CA GLY A 30 11.42 -2.91 -16.21
C GLY A 30 10.41 -2.31 -15.21
N MET A 31 10.02 -3.06 -14.21
CA MET A 31 9.09 -2.67 -13.15
C MET A 31 9.70 -2.95 -11.79
N LEU A 32 9.46 -2.07 -10.83
CA LEU A 32 9.80 -2.25 -9.42
C LEU A 32 8.57 -1.94 -8.57
N ASP A 33 8.29 -2.81 -7.62
CA ASP A 33 7.25 -2.63 -6.62
C ASP A 33 7.92 -2.50 -5.24
N VAL A 34 7.79 -1.32 -4.63
CA VAL A 34 8.37 -1.01 -3.32
C VAL A 34 7.29 -1.10 -2.26
N ILE A 35 7.39 -2.12 -1.43
CA ILE A 35 6.49 -2.37 -0.31
C ILE A 35 7.30 -2.19 0.98
N ASN A 36 6.92 -1.22 1.78
CA ASN A 36 7.50 -0.97 3.09
C ASN A 36 6.43 -1.07 4.18
N SER A 37 6.85 -1.13 5.44
CA SER A 37 5.95 -1.26 6.60
C SER A 37 5.07 -0.02 6.87
N GLY A 38 5.28 1.06 6.12
CA GLY A 38 4.54 2.31 6.21
C GLY A 38 4.21 2.89 4.85
N SER A 39 4.01 4.20 4.78
CA SER A 39 3.84 4.92 3.52
C SER A 39 5.18 5.23 2.87
N ALA A 40 5.22 5.24 1.54
CA ALA A 40 6.43 5.61 0.80
C ALA A 40 7.02 6.97 1.22
N MET A 41 6.17 7.91 1.67
CA MET A 41 6.55 9.22 2.18
C MET A 41 7.26 9.17 3.54
N GLU A 42 7.35 8.02 4.16
CA GLU A 42 8.03 7.77 5.44
C GLU A 42 9.39 7.11 5.25
N LEU A 43 9.75 6.78 4.00
CA LEU A 43 11.09 6.31 3.68
C LEU A 43 12.13 7.41 3.94
N ASP A 44 13.30 7.00 4.43
CA ASP A 44 14.43 7.91 4.64
C ASP A 44 15.01 8.38 3.29
N GLU A 45 15.67 9.55 3.30
CA GLU A 45 16.18 10.18 2.10
C GLU A 45 17.23 9.34 1.35
N ASP A 46 18.07 8.60 2.06
CA ASP A 46 19.12 7.76 1.47
C ASP A 46 18.49 6.56 0.74
N THR A 47 17.45 5.95 1.33
CA THR A 47 16.65 4.89 0.68
C THR A 47 15.98 5.41 -0.59
N VAL A 48 15.34 6.58 -0.54
CA VAL A 48 14.68 7.18 -1.71
C VAL A 48 15.69 7.51 -2.80
N ALA A 49 16.85 8.08 -2.44
CA ALA A 49 17.92 8.39 -3.39
C ALA A 49 18.46 7.11 -4.06
N MET A 50 18.64 6.04 -3.30
CA MET A 50 19.08 4.74 -3.84
C MET A 50 18.06 4.14 -4.80
N ILE A 51 16.75 4.19 -4.48
CA ILE A 51 15.69 3.74 -5.38
C ILE A 51 15.73 4.54 -6.68
N ALA A 52 15.85 5.87 -6.62
CA ALA A 52 15.94 6.72 -7.81
C ALA A 52 17.16 6.38 -8.69
N ASP A 53 18.29 6.07 -8.07
CA ASP A 53 19.49 5.63 -8.76
C ASP A 53 19.32 4.26 -9.44
N ILE A 54 18.69 3.30 -8.75
CA ILE A 54 18.33 1.99 -9.29
C ILE A 54 17.39 2.12 -10.48
N VAL A 55 16.37 2.96 -10.38
CA VAL A 55 15.41 3.24 -11.46
C VAL A 55 16.17 3.65 -12.75
N ARG A 56 17.09 4.60 -12.64
CA ARG A 56 17.89 5.06 -13.77
C ARG A 56 18.84 3.98 -14.29
N LYS A 57 19.63 3.36 -13.41
CA LYS A 57 20.67 2.37 -13.78
C LYS A 57 20.12 1.07 -14.35
N LYS A 58 18.94 0.66 -13.89
CA LYS A 58 18.30 -0.62 -14.26
C LYS A 58 17.19 -0.46 -15.31
N ALA A 59 17.04 0.75 -15.90
CA ALA A 59 16.03 1.07 -16.90
C ALA A 59 14.60 0.66 -16.43
N ILE A 60 14.27 0.93 -15.16
CA ILE A 60 12.94 0.70 -14.63
C ILE A 60 12.03 1.82 -15.13
N HIS A 61 11.01 1.46 -15.87
CA HIS A 61 10.06 2.41 -16.46
C HIS A 61 8.75 2.55 -15.67
N THR A 62 8.45 1.61 -14.78
CA THR A 62 7.25 1.66 -13.91
C THR A 62 7.64 1.37 -12.47
N LEU A 63 7.24 2.25 -11.58
CA LEU A 63 7.55 2.15 -10.15
C LEU A 63 6.26 2.23 -9.34
N TRP A 64 6.00 1.23 -8.52
CA TRP A 64 4.86 1.19 -7.62
C TRP A 64 5.29 1.45 -6.19
N PHE A 65 4.45 2.22 -5.47
CA PHE A 65 4.58 2.44 -4.03
C PHE A 65 3.23 2.27 -3.33
N GLU A 66 3.29 2.01 -2.04
CA GLU A 66 2.13 2.13 -1.15
C GLU A 66 2.16 3.48 -0.43
N ALA A 67 1.01 4.15 -0.36
CA ALA A 67 0.87 5.37 0.40
C ALA A 67 -0.51 5.46 1.05
N HIS A 68 -0.53 5.99 2.27
CA HIS A 68 -1.78 6.28 2.95
C HIS A 68 -2.49 7.49 2.31
N TYR A 69 -3.82 7.49 2.30
CA TYR A 69 -4.64 8.54 1.69
C TYR A 69 -4.33 9.95 2.21
N MET A 70 -3.85 10.09 3.44
CA MET A 70 -3.44 11.38 4.00
C MET A 70 -2.34 12.07 3.19
N TYR A 71 -1.52 11.32 2.48
CA TYR A 71 -0.42 11.83 1.67
C TYR A 71 -0.80 12.18 0.23
N ARG A 72 -2.08 12.07 -0.17
CA ARG A 72 -2.54 12.25 -1.56
C ARG A 72 -2.04 13.52 -2.25
N ASN A 73 -1.91 14.61 -1.50
CA ASN A 73 -1.46 15.90 -2.03
C ASN A 73 0.07 16.00 -2.21
N ARG A 74 0.83 14.99 -1.77
CA ARG A 74 2.30 14.94 -1.87
C ARG A 74 2.78 13.95 -2.94
N LEU A 75 1.87 13.18 -3.54
CA LEU A 75 2.21 12.10 -4.47
C LEU A 75 2.93 12.63 -5.72
N SER A 76 2.51 13.76 -6.26
CA SER A 76 3.12 14.38 -7.44
C SER A 76 4.58 14.77 -7.17
N ASP A 77 4.84 15.48 -6.07
CA ASP A 77 6.19 15.94 -5.73
C ASP A 77 7.11 14.74 -5.43
N PHE A 78 6.57 13.71 -4.80
CA PHE A 78 7.32 12.48 -4.54
C PHE A 78 7.65 11.75 -5.85
N SER A 79 6.70 11.68 -6.79
CA SER A 79 6.89 11.03 -8.10
C SER A 79 8.00 11.67 -8.91
N ALA A 80 8.11 12.99 -8.90
CA ALA A 80 9.12 13.74 -9.65
C ALA A 80 10.56 13.32 -9.33
N ARG A 81 10.78 12.73 -8.16
CA ARG A 81 12.10 12.23 -7.73
C ARG A 81 12.59 11.02 -8.53
N PHE A 82 11.71 10.33 -9.22
CA PHE A 82 12.01 9.07 -9.91
C PHE A 82 11.94 9.17 -11.43
N GLU A 83 11.89 10.37 -11.97
CA GLU A 83 11.93 10.55 -13.42
C GLU A 83 13.15 9.85 -14.04
N PRO A 84 12.98 9.21 -15.23
CA PRO A 84 11.83 9.24 -16.12
C PRO A 84 10.80 8.12 -15.89
N ALA A 85 10.84 7.35 -14.79
CA ALA A 85 9.87 6.29 -14.53
C ALA A 85 8.46 6.85 -14.26
N VAL A 86 7.45 6.12 -14.71
CA VAL A 86 6.05 6.37 -14.33
C VAL A 86 5.83 5.82 -12.93
N VAL A 87 5.56 6.69 -11.97
CA VAL A 87 5.26 6.29 -10.60
C VAL A 87 3.76 6.10 -10.43
N LYS A 88 3.38 4.97 -9.85
CA LYS A 88 2.01 4.60 -9.50
C LYS A 88 1.90 4.33 -8.00
N PHE A 89 0.74 4.66 -7.43
CA PHE A 89 0.51 4.46 -6.00
C PHE A 89 -0.68 3.55 -5.74
N ARG A 90 -0.53 2.72 -4.69
CA ARG A 90 -1.63 1.98 -4.07
C ARG A 90 -2.00 2.63 -2.74
N CYS A 91 -3.29 2.73 -2.49
CA CYS A 91 -3.81 3.12 -1.18
C CYS A 91 -4.29 1.90 -0.41
N GLY A 92 -3.77 1.69 0.79
CA GLY A 92 -4.31 0.70 1.70
C GLY A 92 -5.66 1.16 2.25
N VAL A 93 -6.73 1.02 1.50
CA VAL A 93 -8.10 1.37 1.95
C VAL A 93 -8.68 0.30 2.86
N GLU A 94 -8.23 -0.94 2.69
CA GLU A 94 -8.64 -2.18 3.36
C GLU A 94 -10.10 -2.58 3.08
N SER A 95 -11.03 -1.64 3.09
CA SER A 95 -12.43 -1.82 2.72
C SER A 95 -13.03 -0.49 2.25
N PHE A 96 -13.99 -0.55 1.35
CA PHE A 96 -14.80 0.61 0.97
C PHE A 96 -15.97 0.83 1.94
N GLU A 97 -16.23 -0.10 2.85
CA GLU A 97 -17.24 0.07 3.89
C GLU A 97 -16.75 1.04 4.98
N PRO A 98 -17.40 2.21 5.17
CA PRO A 98 -16.94 3.23 6.10
C PRO A 98 -16.90 2.76 7.56
N THR A 99 -17.87 1.94 7.98
CA THR A 99 -17.97 1.42 9.36
C THR A 99 -16.74 0.55 9.69
N LEU A 100 -16.32 -0.27 8.74
CA LEU A 100 -15.18 -1.15 8.91
C LEU A 100 -13.86 -0.36 8.91
N ARG A 101 -13.71 0.62 8.00
CA ARG A 101 -12.56 1.53 8.00
C ARG A 101 -12.42 2.29 9.33
N ASN A 102 -13.54 2.75 9.90
CA ASN A 102 -13.54 3.43 11.19
C ASN A 102 -13.16 2.47 12.33
N ARG A 103 -13.70 1.25 12.34
CA ARG A 103 -13.34 0.21 13.32
C ARG A 103 -11.83 -0.06 13.31
N TRP A 104 -11.22 -0.08 12.13
CA TRP A 104 -9.78 -0.29 11.97
C TRP A 104 -8.94 0.96 12.18
N ASN A 105 -9.57 2.10 12.48
CA ASN A 105 -8.89 3.38 12.64
C ASN A 105 -8.00 3.72 11.44
N LYS A 106 -8.57 3.56 10.24
CA LYS A 106 -7.84 3.76 8.98
C LYS A 106 -7.52 5.24 8.68
N GLY A 107 -8.18 6.19 9.36
CA GLY A 107 -7.96 7.61 9.14
C GLY A 107 -8.39 8.12 7.75
N ILE A 108 -9.24 7.37 7.06
CA ILE A 108 -9.90 7.79 5.82
C ILE A 108 -11.35 8.10 6.16
N SER A 109 -11.76 9.35 6.01
CA SER A 109 -13.11 9.80 6.35
C SER A 109 -14.19 8.97 5.62
N SER A 110 -15.35 8.82 6.28
CA SER A 110 -16.47 8.02 5.76
C SER A 110 -17.11 8.60 4.50
N ASP A 111 -16.96 9.90 4.26
CA ASP A 111 -17.44 10.59 3.05
C ASP A 111 -16.51 10.45 1.84
N VAL A 112 -15.29 9.97 2.03
CA VAL A 112 -14.34 9.72 0.93
C VAL A 112 -14.81 8.54 0.10
N THR A 113 -15.15 8.82 -1.16
CA THR A 113 -15.64 7.83 -2.12
C THR A 113 -14.52 7.10 -2.85
N PRO A 114 -14.80 5.89 -3.42
CA PRO A 114 -13.84 5.19 -4.28
C PRO A 114 -13.35 6.05 -5.46
N GLN A 115 -14.25 6.83 -6.06
CA GLN A 115 -13.94 7.74 -7.17
C GLN A 115 -12.96 8.85 -6.74
N GLU A 116 -13.10 9.35 -5.52
CA GLU A 116 -12.19 10.34 -5.00
C GLU A 116 -10.80 9.75 -4.74
N ILE A 117 -10.71 8.53 -4.20
CA ILE A 117 -9.44 7.83 -4.02
C ILE A 117 -8.77 7.61 -5.37
N ALA A 118 -9.52 7.18 -6.39
CA ALA A 118 -9.01 6.91 -7.73
C ALA A 118 -8.46 8.15 -8.47
N ARG A 119 -8.77 9.37 -8.00
CA ARG A 119 -8.13 10.59 -8.54
C ARG A 119 -6.64 10.67 -8.23
N TYR A 120 -6.20 10.02 -7.18
CA TYR A 120 -4.84 10.10 -6.68
C TYR A 120 -4.07 8.79 -6.77
N PHE A 121 -4.79 7.66 -6.68
CA PHE A 121 -4.19 6.33 -6.58
C PHE A 121 -4.64 5.45 -7.74
N GLN A 122 -3.70 4.79 -8.39
CA GLN A 122 -3.96 3.84 -9.48
C GLN A 122 -4.36 2.46 -8.95
N GLY A 123 -4.06 2.18 -7.69
CA GLY A 123 -4.38 0.91 -7.07
C GLY A 123 -4.83 1.01 -5.62
N VAL A 124 -5.38 -0.09 -5.11
CA VAL A 124 -5.79 -0.23 -3.71
C VAL A 124 -5.42 -1.60 -3.14
N CYS A 125 -5.19 -1.63 -1.83
CA CYS A 125 -5.09 -2.86 -1.06
C CYS A 125 -6.37 -3.05 -0.26
N LEU A 126 -6.96 -4.25 -0.36
CA LEU A 126 -8.14 -4.68 0.38
C LEU A 126 -7.73 -5.71 1.43
N LEU A 127 -8.38 -5.71 2.58
CA LEU A 127 -8.20 -6.68 3.64
C LEU A 127 -9.47 -7.52 3.80
N CYS A 128 -9.31 -8.83 3.93
CA CYS A 128 -10.42 -9.73 4.11
C CYS A 128 -10.15 -10.78 5.20
N CYS A 129 -11.21 -11.50 5.56
CA CYS A 129 -11.17 -12.58 6.54
C CYS A 129 -10.80 -12.13 7.96
N THR A 130 -11.18 -10.93 8.36
CA THR A 130 -11.15 -10.50 9.76
C THR A 130 -12.44 -10.91 10.47
N GLU A 131 -12.36 -11.07 11.79
CA GLU A 131 -13.54 -11.38 12.62
C GLU A 131 -14.67 -10.35 12.40
N GLY A 132 -15.87 -10.84 12.12
CA GLY A 132 -17.04 -10.02 11.79
C GLY A 132 -17.10 -9.54 10.34
N ASP A 133 -16.25 -10.11 9.49
CA ASP A 133 -16.30 -9.92 8.05
C ASP A 133 -17.40 -10.80 7.41
N SER A 134 -17.70 -10.55 6.14
CA SER A 134 -18.63 -11.37 5.38
C SER A 134 -18.19 -11.53 3.93
N ARG A 135 -18.55 -12.65 3.34
CA ARG A 135 -18.31 -12.91 1.91
C ARG A 135 -18.93 -11.83 1.02
N GLU A 136 -20.13 -11.38 1.38
CA GLU A 136 -20.83 -10.34 0.62
C GLU A 136 -20.04 -9.01 0.61
N ARG A 137 -19.55 -8.57 1.79
CA ARG A 137 -18.74 -7.38 1.90
C ARG A 137 -17.44 -7.51 1.08
N ILE A 138 -16.75 -8.65 1.17
CA ILE A 138 -15.50 -8.91 0.43
C ILE A 138 -15.73 -8.81 -1.08
N LEU A 139 -16.79 -9.47 -1.59
CA LEU A 139 -17.14 -9.43 -3.01
C LEU A 139 -17.55 -8.03 -3.47
N ASN A 140 -18.26 -7.28 -2.64
CA ASN A 140 -18.61 -5.89 -2.93
C ASN A 140 -17.37 -5.00 -3.04
N ASP A 141 -16.42 -5.13 -2.12
CA ASP A 141 -15.16 -4.38 -2.16
C ASP A 141 -14.33 -4.73 -3.42
N ILE A 142 -14.26 -6.00 -3.79
CA ILE A 142 -13.60 -6.45 -5.03
C ILE A 142 -14.26 -5.82 -6.26
N GLU A 143 -15.59 -5.80 -6.30
CA GLU A 143 -16.32 -5.23 -7.45
C GLU A 143 -16.11 -3.71 -7.54
N ILE A 144 -16.09 -3.00 -6.42
CA ILE A 144 -15.77 -1.57 -6.38
C ILE A 144 -14.33 -1.34 -6.86
N ALA A 145 -13.37 -2.12 -6.36
CA ALA A 145 -11.97 -1.99 -6.77
C ALA A 145 -11.82 -2.22 -8.28
N ARG A 146 -12.44 -3.27 -8.82
CA ARG A 146 -12.41 -3.60 -10.26
C ARG A 146 -12.97 -2.48 -11.15
N ARG A 147 -13.96 -1.72 -10.66
CA ARG A 147 -14.58 -0.62 -11.42
C ARG A 147 -13.76 0.66 -11.44
N HIS A 148 -12.97 0.92 -10.40
CA HIS A 148 -12.38 2.24 -10.18
C HIS A 148 -10.86 2.28 -10.25
N PHE A 149 -10.17 1.12 -10.17
CA PHE A 149 -8.72 1.08 -10.08
C PHE A 149 -8.12 0.17 -11.16
N GLU A 150 -6.90 0.51 -11.59
CA GLU A 150 -6.13 -0.31 -12.53
C GLU A 150 -5.63 -1.62 -11.89
N TYR A 151 -5.36 -1.55 -10.57
CA TYR A 151 -4.80 -2.65 -9.80
C TYR A 151 -5.43 -2.71 -8.41
N PHE A 152 -5.61 -3.91 -7.91
CA PHE A 152 -5.93 -4.12 -6.50
C PHE A 152 -5.37 -5.44 -6.00
N SER A 153 -5.03 -5.49 -4.72
CA SER A 153 -4.73 -6.73 -4.01
C SER A 153 -5.83 -7.04 -3.02
N VAL A 154 -6.09 -8.34 -2.80
CA VAL A 154 -6.97 -8.84 -1.74
C VAL A 154 -6.11 -9.61 -0.77
N ASN A 155 -5.88 -9.06 0.40
CA ASN A 155 -4.99 -9.61 1.40
C ASN A 155 -5.82 -10.34 2.46
N VAL A 156 -5.58 -11.64 2.61
CA VAL A 156 -6.14 -12.41 3.71
C VAL A 156 -5.46 -11.99 5.01
N PHE A 157 -6.25 -11.61 6.01
CA PHE A 157 -5.71 -11.21 7.30
C PHE A 157 -4.85 -12.32 7.92
N CYS A 158 -3.60 -11.99 8.23
CA CYS A 158 -2.69 -12.88 8.94
C CYS A 158 -2.67 -12.53 10.42
N ARG A 159 -2.66 -13.55 11.28
CA ARG A 159 -2.55 -13.36 12.74
C ARG A 159 -1.27 -12.60 13.07
N ASN A 160 -1.42 -11.61 13.91
CA ASN A 160 -0.33 -10.75 14.38
C ASN A 160 -0.50 -10.46 15.89
N THR A 161 0.22 -9.49 16.43
CA THR A 161 0.18 -9.15 17.86
C THR A 161 -1.03 -8.31 18.27
N THR A 162 -1.87 -7.88 17.32
CA THR A 162 -3.08 -7.09 17.61
C THR A 162 -4.21 -7.96 18.14
N PHE A 163 -5.27 -7.31 18.64
CA PHE A 163 -6.47 -7.99 19.13
C PHE A 163 -7.42 -8.47 18.02
N VAL A 164 -7.20 -8.04 16.76
CA VAL A 164 -8.01 -8.48 15.64
C VAL A 164 -7.78 -9.96 15.35
N ARG A 165 -8.86 -10.69 15.10
CA ARG A 165 -8.77 -12.12 14.82
C ARG A 165 -9.09 -12.40 13.35
N ARG A 166 -8.50 -13.47 12.83
CA ARG A 166 -8.84 -13.99 11.52
C ARG A 166 -10.09 -14.86 11.61
N ASP A 167 -11.00 -14.64 10.68
CA ASP A 167 -12.14 -15.53 10.49
C ASP A 167 -11.72 -16.69 9.59
N GLU A 168 -11.50 -17.85 10.19
CA GLU A 168 -11.05 -19.05 9.48
C GLU A 168 -12.13 -19.62 8.54
N THR A 169 -13.41 -19.30 8.77
CA THR A 169 -14.50 -19.80 7.93
C THR A 169 -14.57 -19.13 6.57
N LEU A 170 -13.97 -17.93 6.45
CA LEU A 170 -13.92 -17.16 5.21
C LEU A 170 -12.67 -17.45 4.37
N VAL A 171 -11.69 -18.19 4.90
CA VAL A 171 -10.44 -18.51 4.21
C VAL A 171 -10.62 -19.63 3.17
N HIS A 172 -11.71 -20.37 3.23
CA HIS A 172 -12.08 -21.49 2.35
C HIS A 172 -13.30 -21.12 1.51
#